data_1c65aaeb3646ce1da0f12e83cb5a9f1b
#
_entry.id   1c65aaeb3646ce1da0f12e83cb5a9f1b
#
_cell.length_a   1.000
_cell.length_b   1.000
_cell.length_c   1.000
_cell.angle_alpha   90.00
_cell.angle_beta   90.00
_cell.angle_gamma   90.00
#
_symmetry.space_group_name_H-M   'P 1'
#
loop_
_entity.id
_entity.type
_entity.pdbx_description
1 polymer ?
#
loop_
_entity_poly.entity_id
_entity_poly.type
_entity_poly.pdbx_seq_one_letter_code
_entity_poly.pdbx_strand_id
1 'polypeptide(L)'
;KGEPDAAAAERRFYVWLCEDRNENALYALTPYMFAFLDALYLLNYELYAYTVSILKENEADSAIARYGNAEKGASGLAKLGFFELYEWEKGGYDEPPAFQEENAPEDCLKRYVKAFRERLGVRREEWLKIELDEILSRSSSHPTLSMRLKTLGVTNVVLCDEQKSPELAKDCLAAMEEMEKYVYARTREVYASEREKNFLKPALRVEEWEKANCPLVAHEYYDLIQDLRRLGRNSDAERLCERVIEQLPRPASCMGYYIKGCMLLSRYDEKGVELVYTAMENQNFIEEGIQVLGRYFCLKGEEKGLDGHGERATELAQKSVDRYSKLSTLARSDRLSREDGIPQQLLDEIVSHILSVCGKDLEKIYLVRKTLGADFSASVFVLSFHPYVGFKRRQEILRKVYCYLDTLNGRQFALFDMSAVLKAGVDRIRGSLVYPRLRNDD
;
A
#
# COMPACT_ATOMS: atom_id res chain seq x y z
N LYS A 1 18.04 17.82 20.03
CA LYS A 1 17.70 16.54 20.68
C LYS A 1 16.42 16.11 20.03
N GLY A 2 16.51 15.11 19.12
CA GLY A 2 15.36 14.61 18.39
C GLY A 2 14.31 14.06 19.34
N GLU A 3 13.04 14.37 19.06
CA GLU A 3 11.92 13.72 19.72
C GLU A 3 12.04 12.22 19.47
N PRO A 4 11.79 11.39 20.49
CA PRO A 4 11.81 9.95 20.30
C PRO A 4 10.71 9.59 19.29
N ASP A 5 11.06 8.82 18.28
CA ASP A 5 10.13 8.27 17.30
C ASP A 5 9.06 7.45 18.04
N ALA A 6 7.92 8.08 18.29
CA ALA A 6 6.80 7.50 19.05
C ALA A 6 6.32 6.20 18.39
N ALA A 7 6.31 6.12 17.08
CA ALA A 7 5.93 4.92 16.32
C ALA A 7 6.93 3.77 16.49
N ALA A 8 8.23 4.07 16.63
CA ALA A 8 9.24 3.05 16.90
C ALA A 8 9.22 2.57 18.36
N ALA A 9 8.83 3.44 19.30
CA ALA A 9 8.64 3.07 20.71
C ALA A 9 7.39 2.18 20.85
N GLU A 10 6.32 2.52 20.16
CA GLU A 10 5.07 1.77 20.09
C GLU A 10 5.25 0.38 19.49
N ARG A 11 5.92 0.23 18.34
CA ARG A 11 6.25 -1.08 17.75
C ARG A 11 7.09 -1.95 18.70
N ARG A 12 8.08 -1.37 19.38
CA ARG A 12 8.89 -2.11 20.37
C ARG A 12 8.06 -2.58 21.56
N PHE A 13 7.10 -1.78 21.99
CA PHE A 13 6.19 -2.11 23.07
C PHE A 13 5.22 -3.24 22.68
N TYR A 14 4.64 -3.20 21.46
CA TYR A 14 3.81 -4.29 20.92
C TYR A 14 4.58 -5.59 20.76
N VAL A 15 5.82 -5.54 20.27
CA VAL A 15 6.69 -6.72 20.17
C VAL A 15 6.97 -7.31 21.55
N TRP A 16 7.29 -6.47 22.54
CA TRP A 16 7.51 -6.89 23.93
C TRP A 16 6.25 -7.52 24.54
N LEU A 17 5.08 -6.95 24.37
CA LEU A 17 3.79 -7.52 24.79
C LEU A 17 3.48 -8.87 24.14
N CYS A 18 3.90 -9.08 22.89
CA CYS A 18 3.69 -10.34 22.18
C CYS A 18 4.67 -11.43 22.61
N GLU A 19 5.86 -11.07 23.07
CA GLU A 19 6.89 -12.02 23.50
C GLU A 19 6.62 -12.60 24.89
N ASP A 20 5.97 -11.85 25.79
CA ASP A 20 5.81 -12.21 27.22
C ASP A 20 4.46 -12.92 27.55
N ARG A 21 3.74 -13.40 26.54
CA ARG A 21 2.34 -13.90 26.61
C ARG A 21 2.10 -15.16 27.47
N ASN A 22 3.08 -15.72 28.16
CA ASN A 22 2.97 -17.12 28.61
C ASN A 22 2.59 -17.36 30.07
N GLU A 23 2.32 -16.37 30.94
CA GLU A 23 2.15 -16.73 32.36
C GLU A 23 0.94 -16.20 33.15
N ASN A 24 0.07 -15.27 32.63
CA ASN A 24 -1.08 -14.81 33.43
C ASN A 24 -2.28 -14.39 32.59
N ALA A 25 -3.50 -14.77 33.03
CA ALA A 25 -4.78 -14.36 32.43
C ALA A 25 -4.98 -12.82 32.38
N LEU A 26 -4.31 -12.04 33.25
CA LEU A 26 -4.30 -10.58 33.20
C LEU A 26 -3.63 -10.06 31.91
N TYR A 27 -2.61 -10.75 31.40
CA TYR A 27 -1.94 -10.38 30.16
C TYR A 27 -2.83 -10.60 28.91
N ALA A 28 -3.82 -11.50 28.98
CA ALA A 28 -4.78 -11.69 27.88
C ALA A 28 -5.73 -10.49 27.68
N LEU A 29 -6.02 -9.71 28.72
CA LEU A 29 -6.86 -8.52 28.67
C LEU A 29 -6.07 -7.25 28.29
N THR A 30 -4.76 -7.27 28.53
CA THR A 30 -3.86 -6.12 28.30
C THR A 30 -3.89 -5.63 26.84
N PRO A 31 -3.82 -6.48 25.78
CA PRO A 31 -3.91 -6.04 24.41
C PRO A 31 -5.23 -5.33 24.07
N TYR A 32 -6.35 -5.80 24.63
CA TYR A 32 -7.65 -5.17 24.41
C TYR A 32 -7.79 -3.83 25.12
N MET A 33 -7.24 -3.72 26.35
CA MET A 33 -7.15 -2.44 27.06
C MET A 33 -6.29 -1.42 26.31
N PHE A 34 -5.13 -1.86 25.80
CA PHE A 34 -4.27 -0.97 25.02
C PHE A 34 -4.88 -0.59 23.69
N ALA A 35 -5.48 -1.52 22.95
CA ALA A 35 -6.22 -1.21 21.73
C ALA A 35 -7.38 -0.22 21.96
N PHE A 36 -8.05 -0.32 23.10
CA PHE A 36 -9.09 0.63 23.50
C PHE A 36 -8.50 2.00 23.86
N LEU A 37 -7.40 2.04 24.62
CA LEU A 37 -6.72 3.28 25.00
C LEU A 37 -6.08 3.94 23.76
N ASP A 38 -5.48 3.16 22.85
CA ASP A 38 -4.94 3.67 21.59
C ASP A 38 -6.05 4.25 20.73
N ALA A 39 -7.17 3.57 20.58
CA ALA A 39 -8.30 4.07 19.80
C ALA A 39 -8.86 5.39 20.38
N LEU A 40 -8.94 5.50 21.71
CA LEU A 40 -9.35 6.74 22.38
C LEU A 40 -8.29 7.83 22.31
N TYR A 41 -7.03 7.48 22.51
CA TYR A 41 -5.92 8.43 22.51
C TYR A 41 -5.66 8.95 21.10
N LEU A 42 -5.54 8.05 20.10
CA LEU A 42 -5.32 8.42 18.70
C LEU A 42 -6.43 9.33 18.18
N LEU A 43 -7.69 8.96 18.42
CA LEU A 43 -8.82 9.79 17.99
C LEU A 43 -8.77 11.20 18.59
N ASN A 44 -8.51 11.31 19.90
CA ASN A 44 -8.42 12.61 20.56
C ASN A 44 -7.17 13.39 20.16
N TYR A 45 -6.03 12.68 19.99
CA TYR A 45 -4.79 13.30 19.56
C TYR A 45 -4.87 13.80 18.12
N GLU A 46 -5.45 13.02 17.20
CA GLU A 46 -5.66 13.44 15.82
C GLU A 46 -6.58 14.65 15.73
N LEU A 47 -7.71 14.65 16.46
CA LEU A 47 -8.62 15.80 16.52
C LEU A 47 -7.93 17.04 17.09
N TYR A 48 -7.12 16.88 18.14
CA TYR A 48 -6.36 17.98 18.73
C TYR A 48 -5.28 18.49 17.78
N ALA A 49 -4.46 17.57 17.24
CA ALA A 49 -3.37 17.91 16.31
C ALA A 49 -3.90 18.60 15.05
N TYR A 50 -5.01 18.09 14.50
CA TYR A 50 -5.73 18.69 13.40
C TYR A 50 -6.17 20.12 13.71
N THR A 51 -6.88 20.30 14.84
CA THR A 51 -7.37 21.62 15.23
C THR A 51 -6.24 22.63 15.44
N VAL A 52 -5.15 22.21 16.11
CA VAL A 52 -3.98 23.05 16.34
C VAL A 52 -3.27 23.39 15.04
N SER A 53 -3.14 22.43 14.11
CA SER A 53 -2.52 22.67 12.81
C SER A 53 -3.29 23.72 12.02
N ILE A 54 -4.62 23.58 11.91
CA ILE A 54 -5.47 24.56 11.21
C ILE A 54 -5.36 25.96 11.86
N LEU A 55 -5.37 26.05 13.19
CA LEU A 55 -5.23 27.32 13.88
C LEU A 55 -3.88 28.01 13.58
N LYS A 56 -2.78 27.24 13.61
CA LYS A 56 -1.45 27.77 13.25
C LYS A 56 -1.36 28.23 11.81
N GLU A 57 -1.92 27.49 10.87
CA GLU A 57 -1.99 27.89 9.47
C GLU A 57 -2.79 29.19 9.29
N ASN A 58 -3.96 29.30 9.96
CA ASN A 58 -4.79 30.51 9.93
C ASN A 58 -4.07 31.72 10.56
N GLU A 59 -3.29 31.52 11.63
CA GLU A 59 -2.46 32.57 12.22
C GLU A 59 -1.36 33.04 11.24
N ALA A 60 -0.70 32.10 10.56
CA ALA A 60 0.30 32.39 9.55
C ALA A 60 -0.30 33.14 8.36
N ASP A 61 -1.44 32.70 7.85
CA ASP A 61 -2.16 33.37 6.75
C ASP A 61 -2.63 34.79 7.15
N SER A 62 -3.13 34.94 8.39
CA SER A 62 -3.49 36.26 8.94
C SER A 62 -2.28 37.18 9.06
N ALA A 63 -1.11 36.65 9.39
CA ALA A 63 0.13 37.44 9.39
C ALA A 63 0.54 37.84 7.99
N ILE A 64 0.41 36.99 6.98
CA ILE A 64 0.63 37.32 5.57
C ILE A 64 -0.33 38.43 5.12
N ALA A 65 -1.61 38.34 5.48
CA ALA A 65 -2.60 39.36 5.15
C ALA A 65 -2.29 40.71 5.80
N ARG A 66 -1.81 40.71 7.06
CA ARG A 66 -1.56 41.92 7.85
C ARG A 66 -0.24 42.59 7.53
N TYR A 67 0.83 41.81 7.34
CA TYR A 67 2.21 42.32 7.23
C TYR A 67 2.84 42.11 5.86
N GLY A 68 2.23 41.36 4.98
CA GLY A 68 2.70 40.98 3.66
C GLY A 68 1.77 41.48 2.54
N ASN A 69 1.69 40.67 1.50
CA ASN A 69 0.79 40.87 0.38
C ASN A 69 -0.10 39.64 0.23
N ALA A 70 -1.38 39.80 0.54
CA ALA A 70 -2.36 38.69 0.55
C ALA A 70 -2.49 38.00 -0.82
N GLU A 71 -2.45 38.76 -1.93
CA GLU A 71 -2.56 38.19 -3.28
C GLU A 71 -1.33 37.34 -3.64
N LYS A 72 -0.12 37.84 -3.27
CA LYS A 72 1.10 37.04 -3.45
C LYS A 72 1.12 35.81 -2.56
N GLY A 73 0.62 35.93 -1.33
CA GLY A 73 0.42 34.81 -0.42
C GLY A 73 -0.52 33.78 -1.02
N ALA A 74 -1.67 34.19 -1.51
CA ALA A 74 -2.63 33.34 -2.18
C ALA A 74 -2.04 32.60 -3.39
N SER A 75 -1.29 33.34 -4.24
CA SER A 75 -0.57 32.72 -5.37
C SER A 75 0.48 31.69 -4.93
N GLY A 76 1.19 31.97 -3.84
CA GLY A 76 2.17 31.02 -3.27
C GLY A 76 1.51 29.74 -2.76
N LEU A 77 0.40 29.89 -2.03
CA LEU A 77 -0.36 28.74 -1.50
C LEU A 77 -0.91 27.85 -2.62
N ALA A 78 -1.49 28.46 -3.66
CA ALA A 78 -1.96 27.68 -4.81
C ALA A 78 -0.82 26.90 -5.48
N LYS A 79 0.37 27.51 -5.61
CA LYS A 79 1.54 26.82 -6.18
C LYS A 79 2.03 25.66 -5.32
N LEU A 80 1.88 25.71 -3.99
CA LEU A 80 2.19 24.58 -3.12
C LEU A 80 1.24 23.41 -3.37
N GLY A 81 -0.07 23.66 -3.44
CA GLY A 81 -1.05 22.63 -3.78
C GLY A 81 -0.78 21.96 -5.14
N PHE A 82 -0.30 22.74 -6.14
CA PHE A 82 0.06 22.18 -7.44
C PHE A 82 1.18 21.12 -7.39
N PHE A 83 2.07 21.17 -6.40
CA PHE A 83 3.06 20.09 -6.21
C PHE A 83 2.41 18.79 -5.78
N GLU A 84 1.39 18.84 -4.93
CA GLU A 84 0.63 17.65 -4.51
C GLU A 84 -0.15 17.06 -5.69
N LEU A 85 -0.78 17.90 -6.52
CA LEU A 85 -1.47 17.45 -7.71
C LEU A 85 -0.51 16.84 -8.74
N TYR A 86 0.68 17.42 -8.90
CA TYR A 86 1.72 16.87 -9.75
C TYR A 86 2.16 15.48 -9.31
N GLU A 87 2.42 15.28 -8.02
CA GLU A 87 2.76 13.96 -7.48
C GLU A 87 1.60 12.97 -7.62
N TRP A 88 0.37 13.42 -7.41
CA TRP A 88 -0.83 12.60 -7.63
C TRP A 88 -0.93 12.10 -9.08
N GLU A 89 -0.75 12.99 -10.04
CA GLU A 89 -0.87 12.68 -11.47
C GLU A 89 0.23 11.75 -11.99
N LYS A 90 1.44 11.76 -11.42
CA LYS A 90 2.56 10.90 -11.83
C LYS A 90 2.19 9.42 -11.91
N GLY A 91 1.38 8.95 -10.97
CA GLY A 91 0.95 7.55 -10.93
C GLY A 91 0.13 7.09 -12.14
N GLY A 92 -0.41 8.02 -12.92
CA GLY A 92 -1.29 7.74 -14.06
C GLY A 92 -0.64 7.82 -15.45
N TYR A 93 0.60 8.30 -15.56
CA TYR A 93 1.24 8.55 -16.85
C TYR A 93 2.63 7.91 -16.92
N ASP A 94 3.09 7.64 -18.15
CA ASP A 94 4.47 7.19 -18.38
C ASP A 94 5.44 8.33 -18.07
N GLU A 95 6.53 8.00 -17.39
CA GLU A 95 7.58 8.94 -16.99
C GLU A 95 8.97 8.34 -17.22
N PRO A 96 10.01 9.18 -17.42
CA PRO A 96 11.37 8.69 -17.46
C PRO A 96 11.74 7.96 -16.14
N PRO A 97 12.46 6.84 -16.19
CA PRO A 97 12.88 6.13 -14.98
C PRO A 97 13.78 7.00 -14.09
N ALA A 98 13.51 6.98 -12.78
CA ALA A 98 14.20 7.82 -11.82
C ALA A 98 15.71 7.54 -11.69
N PHE A 99 16.16 6.30 -11.93
CA PHE A 99 17.52 5.84 -11.70
C PHE A 99 18.21 5.37 -12.99
N GLN A 100 17.88 5.99 -14.13
CA GLN A 100 18.39 5.58 -15.45
C GLN A 100 19.90 5.82 -15.59
N GLU A 101 20.42 6.92 -15.06
CA GLU A 101 21.81 7.31 -15.20
C GLU A 101 22.76 6.41 -14.39
N GLU A 102 24.00 6.24 -14.84
CA GLU A 102 24.99 5.43 -14.13
C GLU A 102 25.37 6.04 -12.76
N ASN A 103 25.47 7.34 -12.72
CA ASN A 103 25.81 8.10 -11.52
C ASN A 103 24.64 8.98 -11.08
N ALA A 104 24.60 9.32 -9.79
CA ALA A 104 23.64 10.26 -9.28
C ALA A 104 23.75 11.61 -10.02
N PRO A 105 22.66 12.14 -10.60
CA PRO A 105 22.69 13.44 -11.24
C PRO A 105 22.90 14.55 -10.21
N GLU A 106 23.78 15.50 -10.55
CA GLU A 106 24.09 16.66 -9.68
C GLU A 106 22.96 17.68 -9.66
N ASP A 107 22.03 17.60 -10.61
CA ASP A 107 20.95 18.56 -10.85
C ASP A 107 19.55 17.97 -10.63
N CYS A 108 19.41 17.01 -9.70
CA CYS A 108 18.15 16.31 -9.41
C CYS A 108 16.98 17.27 -9.15
N LEU A 109 17.20 18.26 -8.28
CA LEU A 109 16.17 19.23 -7.91
C LEU A 109 15.79 20.12 -9.08
N LYS A 110 16.78 20.57 -9.88
CA LYS A 110 16.51 21.38 -11.08
C LYS A 110 15.69 20.61 -12.12
N ARG A 111 16.01 19.34 -12.34
CA ARG A 111 15.25 18.45 -13.22
C ARG A 111 13.81 18.28 -12.76
N TYR A 112 13.62 18.03 -11.45
CA TYR A 112 12.31 17.93 -10.87
C TYR A 112 11.49 19.21 -11.04
N VAL A 113 12.08 20.36 -10.69
CA VAL A 113 11.43 21.67 -10.84
C VAL A 113 11.12 21.96 -12.31
N LYS A 114 12.00 21.58 -13.24
CA LYS A 114 11.77 21.73 -14.67
C LYS A 114 10.56 20.92 -15.14
N ALA A 115 10.51 19.62 -14.80
CA ALA A 115 9.40 18.76 -15.17
C ALA A 115 8.06 19.26 -14.58
N PHE A 116 8.07 19.67 -13.30
CA PHE A 116 6.91 20.30 -12.67
C PHE A 116 6.46 21.57 -13.41
N ARG A 117 7.38 22.48 -13.78
CA ARG A 117 7.06 23.71 -14.51
C ARG A 117 6.48 23.44 -15.90
N GLU A 118 7.00 22.46 -16.61
CA GLU A 118 6.49 22.04 -17.91
C GLU A 118 5.03 21.53 -17.77
N ARG A 119 4.76 20.72 -16.75
CA ARG A 119 3.42 20.22 -16.47
C ARG A 119 2.48 21.34 -16.03
N LEU A 120 2.93 22.20 -15.12
CA LEU A 120 2.18 23.36 -14.66
C LEU A 120 1.79 24.28 -15.83
N GLY A 121 2.67 24.47 -16.82
CA GLY A 121 2.37 25.28 -18.01
C GLY A 121 1.14 24.78 -18.78
N VAL A 122 0.87 23.47 -18.74
CA VAL A 122 -0.27 22.85 -19.43
C VAL A 122 -1.51 22.75 -18.54
N ARG A 123 -1.32 22.52 -17.23
CA ARG A 123 -2.40 22.12 -16.30
C ARG A 123 -2.83 23.23 -15.34
N ARG A 124 -2.26 24.43 -15.44
CA ARG A 124 -2.38 25.52 -14.46
C ARG A 124 -3.83 25.85 -14.07
N GLU A 125 -4.71 26.03 -15.07
CA GLU A 125 -6.10 26.43 -14.82
C GLU A 125 -6.91 25.28 -14.22
N GLU A 126 -6.67 24.08 -14.69
CA GLU A 126 -7.34 22.87 -14.19
C GLU A 126 -6.92 22.55 -12.76
N TRP A 127 -5.63 22.62 -12.46
CA TRP A 127 -5.13 22.43 -11.10
C TRP A 127 -5.65 23.50 -10.14
N LEU A 128 -5.71 24.76 -10.57
CA LEU A 128 -6.29 25.81 -9.75
C LEU A 128 -7.76 25.54 -9.44
N LYS A 129 -8.53 25.04 -10.40
CA LYS A 129 -9.91 24.65 -10.18
C LYS A 129 -10.01 23.49 -9.17
N ILE A 130 -9.20 22.46 -9.32
CA ILE A 130 -9.17 21.31 -8.39
C ILE A 130 -8.88 21.80 -6.96
N GLU A 131 -7.83 22.63 -6.78
CA GLU A 131 -7.46 23.17 -5.48
C GLU A 131 -8.58 24.03 -4.83
N LEU A 132 -9.32 24.79 -5.64
CA LEU A 132 -10.43 25.60 -5.14
C LEU A 132 -11.67 24.78 -4.80
N ASP A 133 -11.91 23.70 -5.54
CA ASP A 133 -13.04 22.80 -5.36
C ASP A 133 -12.75 21.76 -4.26
N GLU A 134 -11.49 21.57 -3.84
CA GLU A 134 -11.09 20.59 -2.84
C GLU A 134 -11.82 20.79 -1.53
N ILE A 135 -12.34 19.69 -0.97
CA ILE A 135 -12.98 19.66 0.35
C ILE A 135 -12.05 19.07 1.40
N LEU A 136 -12.29 19.46 2.64
CA LEU A 136 -11.48 19.03 3.78
C LEU A 136 -11.79 17.60 4.16
N SER A 137 -10.80 16.74 4.14
CA SER A 137 -10.86 15.40 4.76
C SER A 137 -10.77 15.51 6.28
N ARG A 138 -11.42 14.59 7.01
CA ARG A 138 -11.28 14.48 8.48
C ARG A 138 -9.86 14.16 8.94
N SER A 139 -9.05 13.59 8.05
CA SER A 139 -7.64 13.26 8.30
C SER A 139 -6.66 14.30 7.75
N SER A 140 -7.14 15.38 7.16
CA SER A 140 -6.28 16.43 6.59
C SER A 140 -5.65 17.25 7.71
N SER A 141 -4.33 17.36 7.72
CA SER A 141 -3.59 18.21 8.67
C SER A 141 -3.54 19.69 8.27
N HIS A 142 -3.99 20.03 7.08
CA HIS A 142 -3.94 21.38 6.53
C HIS A 142 -5.32 21.83 6.05
N PRO A 143 -5.67 23.14 6.19
CA PRO A 143 -6.87 23.70 5.62
C PRO A 143 -6.78 23.73 4.09
N THR A 144 -7.91 23.59 3.41
CA THR A 144 -7.96 23.69 1.94
C THR A 144 -7.59 25.09 1.45
N LEU A 145 -7.17 25.21 0.19
CA LEU A 145 -6.86 26.51 -0.40
C LEU A 145 -8.02 27.49 -0.24
N SER A 146 -9.27 27.08 -0.45
CA SER A 146 -10.45 27.93 -0.30
C SER A 146 -10.63 28.47 1.13
N MET A 147 -10.32 27.69 2.16
CA MET A 147 -10.34 28.13 3.56
C MET A 147 -9.23 29.15 3.83
N ARG A 148 -8.02 28.91 3.33
CA ARG A 148 -6.86 29.80 3.47
C ARG A 148 -7.09 31.13 2.77
N LEU A 149 -7.70 31.14 1.58
CA LEU A 149 -8.06 32.34 0.87
C LEU A 149 -9.03 33.23 1.66
N LYS A 150 -10.02 32.63 2.35
CA LYS A 150 -10.92 33.37 3.24
C LYS A 150 -10.15 34.08 4.36
N THR A 151 -9.18 33.42 4.96
CA THR A 151 -8.32 33.99 6.02
C THR A 151 -7.46 35.12 5.48
N LEU A 152 -6.93 35.01 4.25
CA LEU A 152 -6.19 36.06 3.55
C LEU A 152 -7.08 37.22 3.10
N GLY A 153 -8.41 37.06 3.05
CA GLY A 153 -9.34 38.04 2.50
C GLY A 153 -9.27 38.16 0.97
N VAL A 154 -8.83 37.09 0.28
CA VAL A 154 -8.68 37.04 -1.19
C VAL A 154 -9.84 36.25 -1.78
N THR A 155 -10.57 36.84 -2.72
CA THR A 155 -11.71 36.21 -3.40
C THR A 155 -11.34 35.50 -4.70
N ASN A 156 -10.33 36.02 -5.40
CA ASN A 156 -9.84 35.47 -6.67
C ASN A 156 -8.33 35.31 -6.63
N VAL A 157 -7.84 34.11 -6.93
CA VAL A 157 -6.40 33.86 -7.02
C VAL A 157 -5.89 34.29 -8.39
N VAL A 158 -5.06 35.29 -8.39
CA VAL A 158 -4.25 35.67 -9.57
C VAL A 158 -2.88 35.02 -9.37
N LEU A 159 -2.57 33.99 -10.19
CA LEU A 159 -1.26 33.38 -10.15
C LEU A 159 -0.22 34.36 -10.65
N CYS A 160 0.51 34.96 -9.72
CA CYS A 160 1.59 35.87 -10.03
C CYS A 160 2.67 35.12 -10.80
N ASP A 161 3.00 35.59 -11.99
CA ASP A 161 4.23 35.21 -12.66
C ASP A 161 5.41 35.72 -11.81
N GLU A 162 6.53 35.00 -11.86
CA GLU A 162 7.71 35.29 -11.06
C GLU A 162 8.13 36.73 -11.29
N GLN A 163 7.69 37.67 -10.42
CA GLN A 163 8.23 39.00 -10.41
C GLN A 163 9.67 38.88 -9.93
N LYS A 164 10.57 39.05 -10.87
CA LYS A 164 12.00 39.09 -10.64
C LYS A 164 12.35 40.30 -9.79
N SER A 165 12.28 40.16 -8.45
CA SER A 165 13.13 40.97 -7.59
C SER A 165 14.53 40.41 -7.77
N PRO A 166 15.48 41.17 -8.35
CA PRO A 166 16.83 40.65 -8.61
C PRO A 166 17.55 40.19 -7.34
N GLU A 167 17.27 40.84 -6.21
CA GLU A 167 17.88 40.53 -4.92
C GLU A 167 17.28 39.25 -4.32
N LEU A 168 15.97 39.15 -4.24
CA LEU A 168 15.30 37.95 -3.73
C LEU A 168 15.57 36.73 -4.64
N ALA A 169 15.62 36.91 -5.95
CA ALA A 169 15.98 35.87 -6.90
C ALA A 169 17.42 35.36 -6.68
N LYS A 170 18.36 36.22 -6.31
CA LYS A 170 19.75 35.85 -6.03
C LYS A 170 19.86 35.02 -4.76
N ASP A 171 19.15 35.38 -3.68
CA ASP A 171 19.15 34.66 -2.43
C ASP A 171 18.42 33.30 -2.58
N CYS A 172 17.30 33.24 -3.30
CA CYS A 172 16.60 32.00 -3.62
C CYS A 172 17.47 31.08 -4.49
N LEU A 173 18.20 31.60 -5.48
CA LEU A 173 19.12 30.82 -6.30
C LEU A 173 20.27 30.24 -5.48
N ALA A 174 20.86 31.04 -4.58
CA ALA A 174 21.91 30.57 -3.67
C ALA A 174 21.38 29.46 -2.73
N ALA A 175 20.19 29.65 -2.15
CA ALA A 175 19.55 28.63 -1.32
C ALA A 175 19.22 27.34 -2.10
N MET A 176 18.77 27.46 -3.34
CA MET A 176 18.54 26.31 -4.22
C MET A 176 19.83 25.57 -4.55
N GLU A 177 20.94 26.29 -4.79
CA GLU A 177 22.24 25.67 -5.04
C GLU A 177 22.78 24.92 -3.81
N GLU A 178 22.59 25.47 -2.62
CA GLU A 178 22.95 24.79 -1.37
C GLU A 178 22.08 23.55 -1.14
N MET A 179 20.77 23.64 -1.37
CA MET A 179 19.85 22.51 -1.26
C MET A 179 20.20 21.43 -2.28
N GLU A 180 20.54 21.79 -3.51
CA GLU A 180 20.97 20.84 -4.54
C GLU A 180 22.24 20.08 -4.12
N LYS A 181 23.24 20.79 -3.59
CA LYS A 181 24.44 20.14 -3.05
C LYS A 181 24.13 19.18 -1.91
N TYR A 182 23.22 19.57 -1.00
CA TYR A 182 22.77 18.72 0.10
C TYR A 182 22.04 17.48 -0.40
N VAL A 183 21.08 17.64 -1.32
CA VAL A 183 20.33 16.54 -1.93
C VAL A 183 21.27 15.58 -2.67
N TYR A 184 22.19 16.13 -3.49
CA TYR A 184 23.18 15.34 -4.20
C TYR A 184 24.09 14.54 -3.25
N ALA A 185 24.62 15.17 -2.21
CA ALA A 185 25.46 14.49 -1.24
C ALA A 185 24.76 13.30 -0.57
N ARG A 186 23.48 13.48 -0.20
CA ARG A 186 22.65 12.40 0.41
C ARG A 186 22.31 11.32 -0.62
N THR A 187 21.92 11.72 -1.82
CA THR A 187 21.50 10.79 -2.87
C THR A 187 22.68 9.95 -3.35
N ARG A 188 23.87 10.56 -3.54
CA ARG A 188 25.05 9.87 -4.03
C ARG A 188 25.46 8.66 -3.19
N GLU A 189 25.31 8.75 -1.85
CA GLU A 189 25.70 7.67 -0.95
C GLU A 189 24.87 6.40 -1.13
N VAL A 190 23.60 6.54 -1.49
CA VAL A 190 22.63 5.43 -1.63
C VAL A 190 22.30 5.12 -3.08
N TYR A 191 22.74 5.97 -4.03
CA TYR A 191 22.29 5.92 -5.43
C TYR A 191 22.56 4.60 -6.11
N ALA A 192 23.76 4.03 -5.95
CA ALA A 192 24.11 2.77 -6.58
C ALA A 192 23.20 1.62 -6.11
N SER A 193 22.89 1.59 -4.81
CA SER A 193 21.99 0.60 -4.22
C SER A 193 20.55 0.79 -4.68
N GLU A 194 20.07 2.04 -4.70
CA GLU A 194 18.72 2.35 -5.18
C GLU A 194 18.59 2.14 -6.69
N ARG A 195 19.62 2.42 -7.48
CA ARG A 195 19.66 2.13 -8.90
C ARG A 195 19.57 0.63 -9.18
N GLU A 196 20.35 -0.17 -8.45
CA GLU A 196 20.29 -1.62 -8.55
C GLU A 196 18.88 -2.15 -8.27
N LYS A 197 18.25 -1.65 -7.21
CA LYS A 197 16.93 -2.09 -6.74
C LYS A 197 15.78 -1.59 -7.63
N ASN A 198 15.83 -0.32 -8.05
CA ASN A 198 14.67 0.35 -8.67
C ASN A 198 14.80 0.51 -10.19
N PHE A 199 15.97 0.20 -10.79
CA PHE A 199 16.17 0.30 -12.22
C PHE A 199 16.81 -0.97 -12.82
N LEU A 200 18.00 -1.40 -12.38
CA LEU A 200 18.73 -2.48 -13.05
C LEU A 200 18.01 -3.82 -12.92
N LYS A 201 17.65 -4.23 -11.71
CA LYS A 201 16.91 -5.49 -11.49
C LYS A 201 15.51 -5.47 -12.13
N PRO A 202 14.71 -4.40 -11.97
CA PRO A 202 13.46 -4.26 -12.72
C PRO A 202 13.62 -4.36 -14.23
N ALA A 203 14.60 -3.64 -14.81
CA ALA A 203 14.82 -3.66 -16.25
C ALA A 203 15.18 -5.06 -16.76
N LEU A 204 16.06 -5.77 -16.04
CA LEU A 204 16.44 -7.14 -16.39
C LEU A 204 15.24 -8.10 -16.36
N ARG A 205 14.43 -8.07 -15.29
CA ARG A 205 13.24 -8.94 -15.18
C ARG A 205 12.21 -8.65 -16.27
N VAL A 206 11.97 -7.37 -16.57
CA VAL A 206 11.05 -6.99 -17.66
C VAL A 206 11.58 -7.49 -18.99
N GLU A 207 12.88 -7.32 -19.29
CA GLU A 207 13.49 -7.80 -20.52
C GLU A 207 13.44 -9.34 -20.65
N GLU A 208 13.71 -10.07 -19.58
CA GLU A 208 13.61 -11.53 -19.54
C GLU A 208 12.17 -11.99 -19.80
N TRP A 209 11.19 -11.34 -19.19
CA TRP A 209 9.78 -11.64 -19.43
C TRP A 209 9.36 -11.36 -20.87
N GLU A 210 9.75 -10.21 -21.45
CA GLU A 210 9.43 -9.86 -22.83
C GLU A 210 10.03 -10.88 -23.84
N LYS A 211 11.20 -11.42 -23.53
CA LYS A 211 11.85 -12.46 -24.36
C LYS A 211 11.19 -13.83 -24.19
N ALA A 212 10.83 -14.20 -22.96
CA ALA A 212 10.35 -15.53 -22.66
C ALA A 212 8.90 -15.78 -23.14
N ASN A 213 8.07 -14.73 -23.16
CA ASN A 213 6.64 -14.79 -23.49
C ASN A 213 5.89 -15.94 -22.79
N CYS A 214 6.33 -16.27 -21.55
CA CYS A 214 5.76 -17.34 -20.76
C CYS A 214 4.55 -16.87 -19.94
N PRO A 215 3.56 -17.75 -19.68
CA PRO A 215 2.50 -17.45 -18.72
C PRO A 215 3.10 -17.29 -17.33
N LEU A 216 2.70 -16.20 -16.63
CA LEU A 216 3.14 -15.86 -15.28
C LEU A 216 2.22 -16.46 -14.23
N VAL A 217 2.75 -16.72 -13.05
CA VAL A 217 1.94 -17.00 -11.85
C VAL A 217 1.58 -15.68 -11.14
N ALA A 218 0.63 -15.74 -10.21
CA ALA A 218 0.04 -14.53 -9.63
C ALA A 218 1.05 -13.56 -8.99
N HIS A 219 2.04 -14.06 -8.27
CA HIS A 219 3.06 -13.21 -7.64
C HIS A 219 4.04 -12.59 -8.65
N GLU A 220 4.38 -13.31 -9.73
CA GLU A 220 5.23 -12.78 -10.81
C GLU A 220 4.56 -11.63 -11.53
N TYR A 221 3.23 -11.68 -11.72
CA TYR A 221 2.47 -10.56 -12.25
C TYR A 221 2.60 -9.32 -11.37
N TYR A 222 2.49 -9.51 -10.02
CA TYR A 222 2.64 -8.39 -9.09
C TYR A 222 4.01 -7.74 -9.21
N ASP A 223 5.07 -8.55 -9.15
CA ASP A 223 6.44 -8.05 -9.22
C ASP A 223 6.71 -7.33 -10.55
N LEU A 224 6.24 -7.90 -11.65
CA LEU A 224 6.41 -7.31 -12.99
C LEU A 224 5.65 -5.99 -13.15
N ILE A 225 4.41 -5.89 -12.63
CA ILE A 225 3.64 -4.64 -12.63
C ILE A 225 4.40 -3.56 -11.85
N GLN A 226 4.93 -3.90 -10.67
CA GLN A 226 5.71 -2.95 -9.87
C GLN A 226 7.02 -2.56 -10.57
N ASP A 227 7.67 -3.47 -11.26
CA ASP A 227 8.88 -3.19 -12.02
C ASP A 227 8.60 -2.27 -13.21
N LEU A 228 7.54 -2.51 -13.96
CA LEU A 228 7.11 -1.60 -15.03
C LEU A 228 6.83 -0.19 -14.50
N ARG A 229 6.17 -0.07 -13.34
CA ARG A 229 5.92 1.22 -12.70
C ARG A 229 7.21 1.92 -12.25
N ARG A 230 8.16 1.19 -11.65
CA ARG A 230 9.50 1.73 -11.29
C ARG A 230 10.27 2.23 -12.51
N LEU A 231 10.08 1.57 -13.64
CA LEU A 231 10.65 1.98 -14.93
C LEU A 231 9.86 3.09 -15.61
N GLY A 232 8.80 3.62 -14.97
CA GLY A 232 7.95 4.67 -15.52
C GLY A 232 7.09 4.24 -16.70
N ARG A 233 6.96 2.91 -16.96
CA ARG A 233 6.17 2.31 -18.04
C ARG A 233 4.73 2.03 -17.56
N ASN A 234 4.04 3.06 -17.09
CA ASN A 234 2.71 2.92 -16.51
C ASN A 234 1.67 2.39 -17.50
N SER A 235 1.75 2.76 -18.78
CA SER A 235 0.85 2.22 -19.82
C SER A 235 1.02 0.71 -20.01
N ASP A 236 2.23 0.18 -19.89
CA ASP A 236 2.48 -1.26 -19.96
C ASP A 236 1.98 -1.97 -18.69
N ALA A 237 2.19 -1.36 -17.53
CA ALA A 237 1.68 -1.84 -16.26
C ALA A 237 0.14 -1.91 -16.27
N GLU A 238 -0.56 -0.91 -16.83
CA GLU A 238 -2.01 -0.90 -16.98
C GLU A 238 -2.50 -2.07 -17.85
N ARG A 239 -1.86 -2.31 -19.01
CA ARG A 239 -2.20 -3.46 -19.86
C ARG A 239 -1.98 -4.80 -19.16
N LEU A 240 -0.95 -4.86 -18.32
CA LEU A 240 -0.69 -6.08 -17.55
C LEU A 240 -1.73 -6.26 -16.44
N CYS A 241 -2.19 -5.18 -15.80
CA CYS A 241 -3.31 -5.24 -14.85
C CYS A 241 -4.59 -5.77 -15.50
N GLU A 242 -4.89 -5.39 -16.76
CA GLU A 242 -6.04 -5.93 -17.51
C GLU A 242 -5.95 -7.44 -17.67
N ARG A 243 -4.77 -7.96 -18.06
CA ARG A 243 -4.56 -9.40 -18.15
C ARG A 243 -4.75 -10.11 -16.80
N VAL A 244 -4.25 -9.51 -15.71
CA VAL A 244 -4.44 -10.04 -14.35
C VAL A 244 -5.91 -10.14 -13.98
N ILE A 245 -6.69 -9.11 -14.30
CA ILE A 245 -8.13 -9.05 -14.05
C ILE A 245 -8.88 -10.14 -14.86
N GLU A 246 -8.48 -10.38 -16.10
CA GLU A 246 -9.12 -11.35 -16.99
C GLU A 246 -8.74 -12.80 -16.67
N GLN A 247 -7.48 -13.03 -16.27
CA GLN A 247 -6.92 -14.40 -16.20
C GLN A 247 -6.89 -14.98 -14.81
N LEU A 248 -6.81 -14.15 -13.77
CA LEU A 248 -6.67 -14.63 -12.39
C LEU A 248 -7.99 -14.56 -11.62
N PRO A 249 -8.31 -15.62 -10.86
CA PRO A 249 -9.47 -15.58 -9.96
C PRO A 249 -9.21 -14.62 -8.78
N ARG A 250 -10.28 -14.21 -8.09
CA ARG A 250 -10.13 -13.53 -6.79
C ARG A 250 -9.63 -14.52 -5.71
N PRO A 251 -8.76 -14.10 -4.78
CA PRO A 251 -8.32 -12.72 -4.51
C PRO A 251 -7.12 -12.26 -5.34
N ALA A 252 -6.50 -13.12 -6.15
CA ALA A 252 -5.26 -12.82 -6.89
C ALA A 252 -5.42 -11.63 -7.84
N SER A 253 -6.59 -11.49 -8.49
CA SER A 253 -6.87 -10.36 -9.39
C SER A 253 -7.10 -9.02 -8.68
N CYS A 254 -7.33 -8.99 -7.36
CA CYS A 254 -7.58 -7.75 -6.62
C CYS A 254 -6.44 -6.73 -6.75
N MET A 255 -5.21 -7.19 -6.87
CA MET A 255 -4.05 -6.35 -7.15
C MET A 255 -4.19 -5.59 -8.48
N GLY A 256 -4.59 -6.28 -9.56
CA GLY A 256 -4.81 -5.66 -10.86
C GLY A 256 -5.90 -4.57 -10.81
N TYR A 257 -6.99 -4.86 -10.10
CA TYR A 257 -8.05 -3.88 -9.85
C TYR A 257 -7.54 -2.66 -9.08
N TYR A 258 -6.75 -2.87 -8.01
CA TYR A 258 -6.20 -1.79 -7.20
C TYR A 258 -5.28 -0.87 -8.01
N ILE A 259 -4.26 -1.45 -8.65
CA ILE A 259 -3.25 -0.67 -9.37
C ILE A 259 -3.88 0.07 -10.56
N LYS A 260 -4.70 -0.61 -11.37
CA LYS A 260 -5.41 0.04 -12.47
C LYS A 260 -6.36 1.12 -11.96
N GLY A 261 -7.07 0.86 -10.86
CA GLY A 261 -7.94 1.84 -10.21
C GLY A 261 -7.17 3.09 -9.81
N CYS A 262 -6.03 2.96 -9.12
CA CYS A 262 -5.18 4.07 -8.74
C CYS A 262 -4.68 4.88 -9.95
N MET A 263 -4.28 4.21 -11.03
CA MET A 263 -3.81 4.88 -12.26
C MET A 263 -4.93 5.70 -12.93
N LEU A 264 -6.15 5.18 -12.95
CA LEU A 264 -7.31 5.91 -13.46
C LEU A 264 -7.65 7.11 -12.57
N LEU A 265 -7.66 6.93 -11.25
CA LEU A 265 -7.92 8.01 -10.30
C LEU A 265 -6.86 9.12 -10.39
N SER A 266 -5.60 8.76 -10.61
CA SER A 266 -4.52 9.75 -10.85
C SER A 266 -4.73 10.58 -12.12
N ARG A 267 -5.54 10.09 -13.05
CA ARG A 267 -5.98 10.79 -14.27
C ARG A 267 -7.37 11.43 -14.11
N TYR A 268 -7.92 11.44 -12.90
CA TYR A 268 -9.27 11.90 -12.55
C TYR A 268 -10.39 11.13 -13.28
N ASP A 269 -10.14 9.91 -13.74
CA ASP A 269 -11.16 9.03 -14.33
C ASP A 269 -11.88 8.28 -13.19
N GLU A 270 -13.18 8.59 -13.01
CA GLU A 270 -14.03 8.01 -11.97
C GLU A 270 -14.23 6.48 -12.09
N LYS A 271 -13.96 5.89 -13.26
CA LYS A 271 -13.97 4.43 -13.42
C LYS A 271 -13.01 3.74 -12.45
N GLY A 272 -11.97 4.46 -12.00
CA GLY A 272 -11.03 3.97 -10.98
C GLY A 272 -11.69 3.67 -9.64
N VAL A 273 -12.78 4.38 -9.29
CA VAL A 273 -13.49 4.22 -8.01
C VAL A 273 -13.98 2.79 -7.81
N GLU A 274 -14.74 2.25 -8.78
CA GLU A 274 -15.26 0.89 -8.67
C GLU A 274 -14.18 -0.19 -8.72
N LEU A 275 -13.08 0.07 -9.43
CA LEU A 275 -11.95 -0.85 -9.44
C LEU A 275 -11.27 -0.91 -8.05
N VAL A 276 -11.05 0.23 -7.40
CA VAL A 276 -10.48 0.25 -6.04
C VAL A 276 -11.42 -0.42 -5.05
N TYR A 277 -12.74 -0.16 -5.09
CA TYR A 277 -13.69 -0.87 -4.23
C TYR A 277 -13.67 -2.38 -4.47
N THR A 278 -13.55 -2.81 -5.72
CA THR A 278 -13.39 -4.24 -6.05
C THR A 278 -12.12 -4.83 -5.44
N ALA A 279 -11.02 -4.09 -5.47
CA ALA A 279 -9.78 -4.51 -4.84
C ALA A 279 -9.89 -4.60 -3.31
N MET A 280 -10.62 -3.68 -2.66
CA MET A 280 -10.86 -3.65 -1.22
C MET A 280 -11.67 -4.87 -0.70
N GLU A 281 -12.23 -5.69 -1.58
CA GLU A 281 -12.74 -7.00 -1.18
C GLU A 281 -11.63 -7.91 -0.62
N ASN A 282 -10.36 -7.65 -0.94
CA ASN A 282 -9.19 -8.25 -0.30
C ASN A 282 -8.68 -7.31 0.80
N GLN A 283 -8.51 -7.84 2.02
CA GLN A 283 -8.08 -7.07 3.19
C GLN A 283 -6.76 -6.31 3.00
N ASN A 284 -5.87 -6.82 2.15
CA ASN A 284 -4.57 -6.20 1.89
C ASN A 284 -4.67 -4.84 1.15
N PHE A 285 -5.85 -4.51 0.62
CA PHE A 285 -6.10 -3.27 -0.11
C PHE A 285 -7.15 -2.37 0.55
N ILE A 286 -7.60 -2.70 1.78
CA ILE A 286 -8.64 -1.90 2.46
C ILE A 286 -8.08 -0.56 2.89
N GLU A 287 -6.97 -0.55 3.59
CA GLU A 287 -6.39 0.67 4.15
C GLU A 287 -5.96 1.63 3.04
N GLU A 288 -5.18 1.14 2.10
CA GLU A 288 -4.72 1.92 0.95
C GLU A 288 -5.89 2.37 0.06
N GLY A 289 -6.91 1.52 -0.09
CA GLY A 289 -8.11 1.86 -0.85
C GLY A 289 -8.91 2.99 -0.18
N ILE A 290 -9.04 2.96 1.15
CA ILE A 290 -9.67 4.04 1.92
C ILE A 290 -8.92 5.36 1.70
N GLN A 291 -7.59 5.33 1.79
CA GLN A 291 -6.78 6.53 1.64
C GLN A 291 -6.88 7.11 0.22
N VAL A 292 -6.73 6.27 -0.81
CA VAL A 292 -6.72 6.73 -2.20
C VAL A 292 -8.09 7.26 -2.64
N LEU A 293 -9.17 6.58 -2.28
CA LEU A 293 -10.53 7.03 -2.59
C LEU A 293 -10.91 8.28 -1.79
N GLY A 294 -10.56 8.33 -0.51
CA GLY A 294 -10.75 9.52 0.31
C GLY A 294 -10.07 10.74 -0.30
N ARG A 295 -8.80 10.62 -0.70
CA ARG A 295 -8.07 11.71 -1.39
C ARG A 295 -8.74 12.08 -2.72
N TYR A 296 -9.15 11.11 -3.52
CA TYR A 296 -9.84 11.36 -4.80
C TYR A 296 -11.13 12.17 -4.60
N PHE A 297 -12.02 11.78 -3.69
CA PHE A 297 -13.27 12.50 -3.42
C PHE A 297 -13.02 13.90 -2.86
N CYS A 298 -11.98 14.07 -2.03
CA CYS A 298 -11.57 15.40 -1.56
C CYS A 298 -11.15 16.29 -2.72
N LEU A 299 -10.30 15.81 -3.63
CA LEU A 299 -9.84 16.56 -4.81
C LEU A 299 -10.97 16.88 -5.79
N LYS A 300 -12.01 16.04 -5.84
CA LYS A 300 -13.20 16.27 -6.69
C LYS A 300 -14.22 17.22 -6.05
N GLY A 301 -14.06 17.59 -4.79
CA GLY A 301 -15.05 18.38 -4.06
C GLY A 301 -16.38 17.67 -3.81
N GLU A 302 -16.38 16.34 -3.76
CA GLU A 302 -17.58 15.51 -3.69
C GLU A 302 -17.91 15.08 -2.26
N GLU A 303 -18.54 15.95 -1.45
CA GLU A 303 -18.94 15.63 -0.06
C GLU A 303 -19.79 14.36 0.03
N LYS A 304 -20.79 14.20 -0.84
CA LYS A 304 -21.64 13.00 -0.86
C LYS A 304 -20.84 11.74 -1.23
N GLY A 305 -19.87 11.87 -2.13
CA GLY A 305 -18.95 10.80 -2.47
C GLY A 305 -18.10 10.40 -1.28
N LEU A 306 -17.60 11.37 -0.53
CA LEU A 306 -16.79 11.14 0.68
C LEU A 306 -17.59 10.47 1.81
N ASP A 307 -18.82 10.92 2.06
CA ASP A 307 -19.71 10.32 3.08
C ASP A 307 -20.08 8.88 2.70
N GLY A 308 -20.56 8.64 1.49
CA GLY A 308 -20.87 7.31 0.97
C GLY A 308 -19.65 6.38 0.91
N HIS A 309 -18.46 6.96 0.70
CA HIS A 309 -17.20 6.21 0.77
C HIS A 309 -16.96 5.65 2.19
N GLY A 310 -17.14 6.46 3.23
CA GLY A 310 -16.96 6.03 4.62
C GLY A 310 -17.86 4.85 4.99
N GLU A 311 -19.14 4.89 4.59
CA GLU A 311 -20.09 3.80 4.81
C GLU A 311 -19.67 2.52 4.06
N ARG A 312 -19.38 2.64 2.76
CA ARG A 312 -18.97 1.51 1.91
C ARG A 312 -17.65 0.88 2.36
N ALA A 313 -16.67 1.70 2.74
CA ALA A 313 -15.40 1.23 3.27
C ALA A 313 -15.59 0.44 4.58
N THR A 314 -16.45 0.92 5.48
CA THR A 314 -16.81 0.23 6.73
C THR A 314 -17.46 -1.12 6.45
N GLU A 315 -18.39 -1.19 5.50
CA GLU A 315 -19.05 -2.44 5.11
C GLU A 315 -18.03 -3.46 4.52
N LEU A 316 -17.12 -2.99 3.67
CA LEU A 316 -16.08 -3.86 3.08
C LEU A 316 -15.09 -4.34 4.15
N ALA A 317 -14.69 -3.47 5.06
CA ALA A 317 -13.84 -3.84 6.19
C ALA A 317 -14.50 -4.92 7.07
N GLN A 318 -15.79 -4.76 7.40
CA GLN A 318 -16.53 -5.77 8.16
C GLN A 318 -16.64 -7.10 7.40
N LYS A 319 -16.96 -7.08 6.10
CA LYS A 319 -16.98 -8.29 5.27
C LYS A 319 -15.62 -8.98 5.20
N SER A 320 -14.55 -8.22 5.20
CA SER A 320 -13.18 -8.74 5.23
C SER A 320 -12.87 -9.40 6.58
N VAL A 321 -13.22 -8.76 7.70
CA VAL A 321 -13.07 -9.33 9.05
C VAL A 321 -13.83 -10.65 9.17
N ASP A 322 -15.08 -10.71 8.71
CA ASP A 322 -15.90 -11.92 8.73
C ASP A 322 -15.28 -13.04 7.88
N ARG A 323 -14.69 -12.68 6.75
CA ARG A 323 -14.01 -13.61 5.84
C ARG A 323 -12.72 -14.14 6.47
N TYR A 324 -11.93 -13.25 7.10
CA TYR A 324 -10.71 -13.62 7.81
C TYR A 324 -11.01 -14.50 9.03
N SER A 325 -12.07 -14.21 9.77
CA SER A 325 -12.54 -15.06 10.86
C SER A 325 -12.87 -16.47 10.37
N LYS A 326 -13.54 -16.61 9.21
CA LYS A 326 -13.77 -17.92 8.58
C LYS A 326 -12.48 -18.59 8.13
N LEU A 327 -11.50 -17.81 7.66
CA LEU A 327 -10.20 -18.34 7.23
C LEU A 327 -9.37 -18.85 8.41
N SER A 328 -9.48 -18.22 9.59
CA SER A 328 -8.75 -18.60 10.81
C SER A 328 -9.26 -19.89 11.47
N THR A 329 -10.33 -20.47 10.96
CA THR A 329 -10.90 -21.72 11.46
C THR A 329 -10.98 -22.77 10.35
N LEU A 330 -10.97 -24.04 10.70
CA LEU A 330 -11.23 -25.14 9.78
C LEU A 330 -12.20 -26.13 10.45
N ALA A 331 -13.43 -26.15 9.96
CA ALA A 331 -14.51 -26.93 10.55
C ALA A 331 -15.06 -27.97 9.56
N ARG A 332 -15.78 -28.98 10.09
CA ARG A 332 -16.45 -30.00 9.27
C ARG A 332 -17.50 -29.43 8.32
N SER A 333 -18.07 -28.29 8.66
CA SER A 333 -19.08 -27.60 7.84
C SER A 333 -18.49 -26.81 6.67
N ASP A 334 -17.16 -26.65 6.64
CA ASP A 334 -16.51 -25.89 5.57
C ASP A 334 -16.58 -26.65 4.24
N ARG A 335 -16.77 -25.88 3.16
CA ARG A 335 -16.70 -26.40 1.79
C ARG A 335 -15.24 -26.52 1.38
N LEU A 336 -14.71 -27.73 1.51
CA LEU A 336 -13.35 -28.07 1.13
C LEU A 336 -13.34 -28.87 -0.16
N SER A 337 -12.38 -28.59 -1.03
CA SER A 337 -12.12 -29.31 -2.26
C SER A 337 -10.62 -29.50 -2.46
N ARG A 338 -10.24 -30.31 -3.45
CA ARG A 338 -8.86 -30.38 -3.90
C ARG A 338 -8.38 -29.02 -4.39
N GLU A 339 -7.13 -28.66 -4.07
CA GLU A 339 -6.49 -27.45 -4.58
C GLU A 339 -5.76 -27.74 -5.89
N ASP A 340 -6.32 -27.25 -6.98
CA ASP A 340 -5.75 -27.42 -8.33
C ASP A 340 -5.25 -26.10 -8.93
N GLY A 341 -5.36 -24.99 -8.20
CA GLY A 341 -5.02 -23.65 -8.69
C GLY A 341 -3.59 -23.22 -8.41
N ILE A 342 -2.79 -24.00 -7.68
CA ILE A 342 -1.39 -23.68 -7.45
C ILE A 342 -0.54 -24.36 -8.53
N PRO A 343 0.27 -23.60 -9.31
CA PRO A 343 1.21 -24.18 -10.26
C PRO A 343 2.15 -25.16 -9.58
N GLN A 344 2.49 -26.27 -10.26
CA GLN A 344 3.29 -27.32 -9.67
C GLN A 344 4.66 -26.84 -9.17
N GLN A 345 5.32 -25.95 -9.94
CA GLN A 345 6.61 -25.37 -9.55
C GLN A 345 6.50 -24.60 -8.23
N LEU A 346 5.49 -23.72 -8.08
CA LEU A 346 5.26 -22.97 -6.86
C LEU A 346 4.91 -23.90 -5.68
N LEU A 347 4.12 -24.94 -5.93
CA LEU A 347 3.82 -25.93 -4.91
C LEU A 347 5.08 -26.66 -4.43
N ASP A 348 5.97 -27.02 -5.35
CA ASP A 348 7.25 -27.67 -5.02
C ASP A 348 8.16 -26.75 -4.21
N GLU A 349 8.20 -25.45 -4.52
CA GLU A 349 8.92 -24.44 -3.74
C GLU A 349 8.35 -24.28 -2.33
N ILE A 350 7.03 -24.18 -2.20
CA ILE A 350 6.35 -24.08 -0.89
C ILE A 350 6.63 -25.32 -0.06
N VAL A 351 6.45 -26.51 -0.63
CA VAL A 351 6.70 -27.79 0.07
C VAL A 351 8.17 -27.88 0.48
N SER A 352 9.11 -27.52 -0.39
CA SER A 352 10.54 -27.51 -0.08
C SER A 352 10.86 -26.55 1.07
N HIS A 353 10.25 -25.37 1.09
CA HIS A 353 10.41 -24.43 2.22
C HIS A 353 9.83 -25.01 3.51
N ILE A 354 8.62 -25.56 3.49
CA ILE A 354 8.01 -26.20 4.66
C ILE A 354 8.92 -27.31 5.20
N LEU A 355 9.44 -28.17 4.33
CA LEU A 355 10.35 -29.23 4.71
C LEU A 355 11.66 -28.69 5.32
N SER A 356 12.20 -27.60 4.80
CA SER A 356 13.41 -26.97 5.35
C SER A 356 13.20 -26.43 6.76
N VAL A 357 12.01 -25.89 7.06
CA VAL A 357 11.65 -25.36 8.38
C VAL A 357 11.32 -26.48 9.39
N CYS A 358 10.59 -27.48 8.93
CA CYS A 358 10.09 -28.56 9.79
C CYS A 358 11.14 -29.66 10.03
N GLY A 359 11.97 -29.96 9.04
CA GLY A 359 12.90 -31.09 9.09
C GLY A 359 12.20 -32.41 9.41
N LYS A 360 12.76 -33.14 10.38
CA LYS A 360 12.22 -34.43 10.83
C LYS A 360 10.98 -34.34 11.73
N ASP A 361 10.54 -33.14 12.06
CA ASP A 361 9.37 -32.94 12.94
C ASP A 361 8.04 -33.20 12.20
N LEU A 362 8.06 -33.12 10.85
CA LEU A 362 6.89 -33.24 9.99
C LEU A 362 6.64 -34.67 9.53
N GLU A 363 5.40 -35.08 9.60
CA GLU A 363 4.93 -36.40 9.10
C GLU A 363 4.28 -36.25 7.71
N LYS A 364 3.32 -35.31 7.56
CA LYS A 364 2.54 -35.13 6.33
C LYS A 364 2.19 -33.67 6.10
N ILE A 365 2.01 -33.31 4.80
CA ILE A 365 1.44 -32.04 4.37
C ILE A 365 0.19 -32.35 3.56
N TYR A 366 -0.92 -31.72 3.94
CA TYR A 366 -2.16 -31.73 3.16
C TYR A 366 -2.38 -30.33 2.60
N LEU A 367 -2.98 -30.25 1.42
CA LEU A 367 -3.36 -29.04 0.76
C LEU A 367 -4.78 -29.17 0.23
N VAL A 368 -5.64 -28.22 0.63
CA VAL A 368 -7.04 -28.16 0.19
C VAL A 368 -7.42 -26.72 -0.13
N ARG A 369 -8.43 -26.56 -0.97
CA ARG A 369 -9.09 -25.27 -1.23
C ARG A 369 -10.29 -25.14 -0.31
N LYS A 370 -10.36 -24.04 0.42
CA LYS A 370 -11.52 -23.64 1.23
C LYS A 370 -12.28 -22.54 0.53
N THR A 371 -13.57 -22.76 0.26
CA THR A 371 -14.46 -21.73 -0.31
C THR A 371 -14.96 -20.80 0.80
N LEU A 372 -14.73 -19.50 0.66
CA LEU A 372 -15.08 -18.45 1.63
C LEU A 372 -16.30 -17.62 1.20
N GLY A 373 -16.77 -17.81 -0.02
CA GLY A 373 -17.89 -17.09 -0.64
C GLY A 373 -18.01 -17.46 -2.13
N ALA A 374 -18.88 -16.79 -2.86
CA ALA A 374 -19.08 -17.08 -4.29
C ALA A 374 -17.78 -16.97 -5.11
N ASP A 375 -16.99 -15.90 -4.85
CA ASP A 375 -15.83 -15.54 -5.66
C ASP A 375 -14.50 -15.61 -4.87
N PHE A 376 -14.53 -16.06 -3.61
CA PHE A 376 -13.36 -16.13 -2.77
C PHE A 376 -13.06 -17.55 -2.29
N SER A 377 -11.82 -17.94 -2.45
CA SER A 377 -11.30 -19.19 -1.92
C SER A 377 -9.88 -18.98 -1.39
N ALA A 378 -9.47 -19.81 -0.44
CA ALA A 378 -8.13 -19.84 0.11
C ALA A 378 -7.51 -21.21 -0.04
N SER A 379 -6.20 -21.25 -0.26
CA SER A 379 -5.40 -22.45 -0.22
C SER A 379 -5.01 -22.76 1.23
N VAL A 380 -5.38 -23.91 1.73
CA VAL A 380 -5.21 -24.29 3.14
C VAL A 380 -4.19 -25.41 3.24
N PHE A 381 -3.06 -25.11 3.85
CA PHE A 381 -2.07 -26.12 4.23
C PHE A 381 -2.39 -26.67 5.63
N VAL A 382 -2.35 -27.97 5.78
CA VAL A 382 -2.50 -28.64 7.07
C VAL A 382 -1.28 -29.53 7.30
N LEU A 383 -0.54 -29.23 8.37
CA LEU A 383 0.67 -29.95 8.73
C LEU A 383 0.37 -31.02 9.78
N SER A 384 0.75 -32.26 9.51
CA SER A 384 0.75 -33.35 10.49
C SER A 384 2.16 -33.52 11.05
N PHE A 385 2.29 -33.37 12.34
CA PHE A 385 3.56 -33.50 13.05
C PHE A 385 3.67 -34.87 13.72
N HIS A 386 4.88 -35.39 13.86
CA HIS A 386 5.12 -36.57 14.64
C HIS A 386 4.69 -36.39 16.11
N PRO A 387 4.22 -37.45 16.79
CA PRO A 387 3.69 -37.35 18.16
C PRO A 387 4.67 -36.80 19.20
N TYR A 388 5.97 -36.94 18.96
CA TYR A 388 6.99 -36.43 19.88
C TYR A 388 7.22 -34.91 19.78
N VAL A 389 6.66 -34.24 18.78
CA VAL A 389 6.81 -32.77 18.59
C VAL A 389 5.87 -32.05 19.54
N GLY A 390 6.44 -31.39 20.54
CA GLY A 390 5.67 -30.64 21.53
C GLY A 390 4.97 -29.40 20.96
N PHE A 391 3.90 -28.96 21.62
CA PHE A 391 3.06 -27.84 21.20
C PHE A 391 3.86 -26.56 20.87
N LYS A 392 4.78 -26.16 21.76
CA LYS A 392 5.59 -24.95 21.56
C LYS A 392 6.41 -25.00 20.26
N ARG A 393 7.00 -26.16 19.96
CA ARG A 393 7.78 -26.36 18.73
C ARG A 393 6.89 -26.30 17.49
N ARG A 394 5.68 -26.88 17.54
CA ARG A 394 4.71 -26.79 16.44
C ARG A 394 4.30 -25.35 16.15
N GLN A 395 4.01 -24.56 17.19
CA GLN A 395 3.66 -23.15 17.03
C GLN A 395 4.80 -22.33 16.41
N GLU A 396 6.05 -22.58 16.81
CA GLU A 396 7.21 -21.95 16.21
C GLU A 396 7.33 -22.25 14.71
N ILE A 397 7.16 -23.51 14.34
CA ILE A 397 7.19 -23.95 12.94
C ILE A 397 6.05 -23.29 12.14
N LEU A 398 4.80 -23.37 12.65
CA LEU A 398 3.65 -22.77 11.99
C LEU A 398 3.86 -21.26 11.74
N ARG A 399 4.41 -20.53 12.72
CA ARG A 399 4.71 -19.11 12.57
C ARG A 399 5.71 -18.87 11.44
N LYS A 400 6.81 -19.62 11.39
CA LYS A 400 7.84 -19.46 10.34
C LYS A 400 7.30 -19.78 8.94
N VAL A 401 6.52 -20.85 8.82
CA VAL A 401 5.89 -21.24 7.55
C VAL A 401 4.86 -20.18 7.13
N TYR A 402 4.03 -19.69 8.08
CA TYR A 402 3.04 -18.68 7.78
C TYR A 402 3.68 -17.38 7.29
N CYS A 403 4.76 -16.91 7.96
CA CYS A 403 5.50 -15.74 7.50
C CYS A 403 6.01 -15.87 6.06
N TYR A 404 6.44 -17.06 5.65
CA TYR A 404 6.81 -17.31 4.27
C TYR A 404 5.62 -17.29 3.32
N LEU A 405 4.52 -17.99 3.67
CA LEU A 405 3.31 -18.00 2.85
C LEU A 405 2.74 -16.60 2.64
N ASP A 406 2.84 -15.73 3.65
CA ASP A 406 2.40 -14.34 3.61
C ASP A 406 3.22 -13.48 2.62
N THR A 407 4.47 -13.87 2.34
CA THR A 407 5.28 -13.20 1.31
C THR A 407 4.84 -13.53 -0.12
N LEU A 408 4.01 -14.57 -0.31
CA LEU A 408 3.54 -15.01 -1.63
C LEU A 408 2.32 -14.20 -2.06
N ASN A 409 2.57 -13.02 -2.58
CA ASN A 409 1.56 -12.08 -3.03
C ASN A 409 0.53 -12.69 -4.00
N GLY A 410 -0.69 -12.17 -3.97
CA GLY A 410 -1.76 -12.56 -4.90
C GLY A 410 -2.52 -13.85 -4.56
N ARG A 411 -2.24 -14.50 -3.41
CA ARG A 411 -2.99 -15.67 -2.93
C ARG A 411 -3.31 -15.55 -1.45
N GLN A 412 -4.47 -16.06 -1.05
CA GLN A 412 -4.76 -16.23 0.38
C GLN A 412 -4.39 -17.64 0.81
N PHE A 413 -3.52 -17.72 1.81
CA PHE A 413 -3.13 -18.97 2.44
C PHE A 413 -3.64 -19.03 3.88
N ALA A 414 -3.98 -20.24 4.32
CA ALA A 414 -4.16 -20.56 5.71
C ALA A 414 -3.30 -21.77 6.08
N LEU A 415 -2.89 -21.83 7.33
CA LEU A 415 -2.01 -22.87 7.83
C LEU A 415 -2.53 -23.41 9.17
N PHE A 416 -2.69 -24.71 9.26
CA PHE A 416 -3.19 -25.38 10.46
C PHE A 416 -2.32 -26.57 10.88
N ASP A 417 -2.31 -26.82 12.19
CA ASP A 417 -1.87 -28.12 12.75
C ASP A 417 -3.02 -29.14 12.59
N MET A 418 -2.71 -30.32 12.08
CA MET A 418 -3.70 -31.39 11.90
C MET A 418 -4.40 -31.75 13.20
N SER A 419 -3.71 -31.68 14.34
CA SER A 419 -4.29 -31.95 15.65
C SER A 419 -5.45 -31.00 16.01
N ALA A 420 -5.40 -29.77 15.53
CA ALA A 420 -6.45 -28.77 15.76
C ALA A 420 -7.66 -28.94 14.82
N VAL A 421 -7.49 -29.64 13.69
CA VAL A 421 -8.51 -29.73 12.61
C VAL A 421 -8.90 -31.16 12.22
N LEU A 422 -8.62 -32.13 13.06
CA LEU A 422 -8.92 -33.53 12.82
C LEU A 422 -10.37 -33.83 12.36
N LYS A 423 -11.33 -33.04 12.86
CA LYS A 423 -12.75 -33.18 12.51
C LYS A 423 -13.11 -32.60 11.14
N ALA A 424 -12.24 -31.81 10.52
CA ALA A 424 -12.51 -31.19 9.23
C ALA A 424 -12.48 -32.18 8.06
N GLY A 425 -11.85 -33.35 8.25
CA GLY A 425 -11.84 -34.42 7.24
C GLY A 425 -10.95 -34.12 6.04
N VAL A 426 -9.93 -33.30 6.19
CA VAL A 426 -8.97 -32.91 5.14
C VAL A 426 -8.29 -34.16 4.52
N ASP A 427 -7.96 -35.14 5.35
CA ASP A 427 -7.34 -36.41 4.97
C ASP A 427 -8.22 -37.28 4.05
N ARG A 428 -9.53 -37.02 4.00
CA ARG A 428 -10.51 -37.77 3.17
C ARG A 428 -10.67 -37.20 1.77
N ILE A 429 -10.10 -36.00 1.52
CA ILE A 429 -10.20 -35.34 0.21
C ILE A 429 -9.16 -35.97 -0.72
N ARG A 430 -9.63 -36.60 -1.79
CA ARG A 430 -8.75 -37.26 -2.76
C ARG A 430 -7.77 -36.25 -3.36
N GLY A 431 -6.46 -36.56 -3.26
CA GLY A 431 -5.41 -35.70 -3.78
C GLY A 431 -5.05 -34.50 -2.87
N SER A 432 -5.52 -34.46 -1.61
CA SER A 432 -5.11 -33.46 -0.63
C SER A 432 -3.70 -33.71 -0.07
N LEU A 433 -3.23 -34.93 -0.03
CA LEU A 433 -1.88 -35.27 0.45
C LEU A 433 -0.84 -34.87 -0.57
N VAL A 434 0.03 -33.91 -0.21
CA VAL A 434 1.10 -33.39 -1.06
C VAL A 434 2.50 -33.83 -0.60
N TYR A 435 2.62 -34.30 0.65
CA TYR A 435 3.84 -34.90 1.18
C TYR A 435 3.51 -35.94 2.28
N PRO A 436 4.19 -37.10 2.32
CA PRO A 436 5.07 -37.60 1.26
C PRO A 436 4.30 -37.87 -0.04
N ARG A 437 4.93 -37.62 -1.16
CA ARG A 437 4.31 -37.96 -2.45
C ARG A 437 4.05 -39.47 -2.48
N LEU A 438 2.78 -39.85 -2.65
CA LEU A 438 2.47 -41.21 -3.00
C LEU A 438 3.23 -41.51 -4.30
N ARG A 439 4.14 -42.49 -4.30
CA ARG A 439 4.66 -43.01 -5.56
C ARG A 439 3.44 -43.46 -6.35
N ASN A 440 3.28 -42.89 -7.54
CA ASN A 440 2.38 -43.47 -8.51
C ASN A 440 2.91 -44.84 -8.86
N ASP A 441 2.56 -45.81 -8.02
CA ASP A 441 2.61 -47.18 -8.43
C ASP A 441 1.26 -47.45 -9.11
N ASP A 442 1.34 -47.51 -10.45
CA ASP A 442 0.45 -48.04 -11.48
C ASP A 442 -1.02 -47.65 -11.49
#